data_93688e0ccb0988e4cbeccd5788efbb13
#
_entry.id   93688e0ccb0988e4cbeccd5788efbb13
#
_cell.length_a   1.000
_cell.length_b   1.000
_cell.length_c   1.000
_cell.angle_alpha   90.00
_cell.angle_beta   90.00
_cell.angle_gamma   90.00
#
_symmetry.space_group_name_H-M   'P 1'
#
loop_
_entity.id
_entity.type
_entity.pdbx_description
1 polymer ?
#
loop_
_entity_poly.entity_id
_entity_poly.type
_entity_poly.pdbx_seq_one_letter_code
_entity_poly.pdbx_strand_id
1 'polypeptide(L)'
;MPSETQSQTSKAKLWVSYIVSAIPVLFLVSCGIAKLVQPAPVLQGFAQIGFAQSLVVRLGILELICTAVYLIPRTSVLGAILLTGYLGGATVTHLRVSDPKFVAPVILGVFIWGGLFFRESRLRALIPLKRD
;
A
#
# COMPACT_ATOMS: atom_id res chain seq x y z
N MET A 1 26.13 25.62 -4.31
CA MET A 1 25.76 24.58 -5.29
C MET A 1 25.96 23.21 -4.66
N PRO A 2 24.99 22.33 -4.72
CA PRO A 2 25.23 20.96 -4.27
C PRO A 2 26.26 20.30 -5.19
N SER A 3 27.19 19.56 -4.61
CA SER A 3 28.19 18.81 -5.36
C SER A 3 27.49 17.75 -6.24
N GLU A 4 28.12 17.37 -7.36
CA GLU A 4 27.58 16.30 -8.23
C GLU A 4 27.27 15.02 -7.45
N THR A 5 28.05 14.71 -6.43
CA THR A 5 27.86 13.59 -5.53
C THR A 5 26.53 13.68 -4.78
N GLN A 6 26.15 14.87 -4.31
CA GLN A 6 24.86 15.08 -3.63
C GLN A 6 23.69 14.95 -4.58
N SER A 7 23.85 15.44 -5.82
CA SER A 7 22.82 15.29 -6.87
C SER A 7 22.60 13.82 -7.24
N GLN A 8 23.67 13.05 -7.37
CA GLN A 8 23.59 11.61 -7.68
C GLN A 8 22.94 10.82 -6.53
N THR A 9 23.30 11.13 -5.28
CA THR A 9 22.71 10.49 -4.10
C THR A 9 21.21 10.79 -4.00
N SER A 10 20.79 12.01 -4.31
CA SER A 10 19.38 12.40 -4.32
C SER A 10 18.59 11.64 -5.40
N LYS A 11 19.16 11.49 -6.61
CA LYS A 11 18.54 10.71 -7.70
C LYS A 11 18.44 9.23 -7.35
N ALA A 12 19.47 8.64 -6.75
CA ALA A 12 19.47 7.26 -6.33
C ALA A 12 18.38 7.00 -5.27
N LYS A 13 18.24 7.86 -4.28
CA LYS A 13 17.16 7.78 -3.27
C LYS A 13 15.78 7.86 -3.92
N LEU A 14 15.60 8.74 -4.88
CA LEU A 14 14.33 8.89 -5.59
C LEU A 14 13.97 7.62 -6.37
N TRP A 15 14.93 7.04 -7.10
CA TRP A 15 14.73 5.78 -7.81
C TRP A 15 14.38 4.63 -6.87
N VAL A 16 15.11 4.50 -5.75
CA VAL A 16 14.83 3.49 -4.73
C VAL A 16 13.41 3.67 -4.19
N SER A 17 13.00 4.91 -3.92
CA SER A 17 11.65 5.19 -3.41
C SER A 17 10.56 4.76 -4.38
N TYR A 18 10.75 5.00 -5.68
CA TYR A 18 9.79 4.58 -6.71
C TYR A 18 9.75 3.07 -6.88
N ILE A 19 10.90 2.40 -6.85
CA ILE A 19 10.96 0.94 -6.93
C ILE A 19 10.26 0.30 -5.73
N VAL A 20 10.55 0.78 -4.52
CA VAL A 20 9.94 0.28 -3.28
C VAL A 20 8.42 0.50 -3.28
N SER A 21 7.96 1.63 -3.82
CA SER A 21 6.52 1.91 -3.94
C SER A 21 5.85 1.12 -5.07
N ALA A 22 6.56 0.85 -6.16
CA ALA A 22 6.01 0.14 -7.32
C ALA A 22 5.58 -1.29 -6.98
N ILE A 23 6.32 -1.97 -6.12
CA ILE A 23 6.02 -3.35 -5.69
C ILE A 23 4.61 -3.45 -5.08
N PRO A 24 4.27 -2.70 -4.02
CA PRO A 24 2.94 -2.77 -3.44
C PRO A 24 1.86 -2.22 -4.37
N VAL A 25 2.15 -1.18 -5.17
CA VAL A 25 1.18 -0.60 -6.09
C VAL A 25 0.75 -1.62 -7.15
N LEU A 26 1.70 -2.30 -7.78
CA LEU A 26 1.41 -3.34 -8.77
C LEU A 26 0.59 -4.48 -8.16
N PHE A 27 0.94 -4.88 -6.95
CA PHE A 27 0.21 -5.92 -6.23
C PHE A 27 -1.23 -5.49 -5.93
N LEU A 28 -1.42 -4.28 -5.37
CA LEU A 28 -2.73 -3.75 -5.01
C LEU A 28 -3.62 -3.54 -6.25
N VAL A 29 -3.06 -3.02 -7.34
CA VAL A 29 -3.81 -2.86 -8.60
C VAL A 29 -4.25 -4.23 -9.13
N SER A 30 -3.37 -5.21 -9.14
CA SER A 30 -3.68 -6.57 -9.58
C SER A 30 -4.79 -7.20 -8.73
N CYS A 31 -4.69 -7.08 -7.40
CA CYS A 31 -5.69 -7.58 -6.47
C CYS A 31 -7.03 -6.85 -6.59
N GLY A 32 -7.00 -5.53 -6.79
CA GLY A 32 -8.20 -4.73 -7.00
C GLY A 32 -8.94 -5.14 -8.28
N ILE A 33 -8.21 -5.29 -9.38
CA ILE A 33 -8.77 -5.76 -10.66
C ILE A 33 -9.35 -7.17 -10.51
N ALA A 34 -8.64 -8.07 -9.85
CA ALA A 34 -9.12 -9.43 -9.60
C ALA A 34 -10.46 -9.44 -8.83
N LYS A 35 -10.63 -8.53 -7.86
CA LYS A 35 -11.90 -8.38 -7.14
C LYS A 35 -13.02 -7.87 -8.03
N LEU A 36 -12.72 -7.03 -9.03
CA LEU A 36 -13.73 -6.57 -9.99
C LEU A 36 -14.14 -7.65 -11.00
N VAL A 37 -13.16 -8.44 -11.46
CA VAL A 37 -13.38 -9.54 -12.42
C VAL A 37 -14.05 -10.73 -11.74
N GLN A 38 -13.80 -10.93 -10.46
CA GLN A 38 -14.40 -12.00 -9.62
C GLN A 38 -14.17 -13.43 -10.15
N PRO A 39 -12.92 -13.85 -10.45
CA PRO A 39 -12.68 -15.25 -10.79
C PRO A 39 -13.01 -16.17 -9.61
N ALA A 40 -13.39 -17.41 -9.89
CA ALA A 40 -13.81 -18.36 -8.87
C ALA A 40 -12.85 -18.50 -7.67
N PRO A 41 -11.51 -18.57 -7.86
CA PRO A 41 -10.58 -18.64 -6.72
C PRO A 41 -10.64 -17.44 -5.78
N VAL A 42 -10.86 -16.23 -6.33
CA VAL A 42 -11.01 -15.01 -5.52
C VAL A 42 -12.27 -15.08 -4.68
N LEU A 43 -13.40 -15.44 -5.29
CA LEU A 43 -14.68 -15.57 -4.58
C LEU A 43 -14.64 -16.64 -3.49
N GLN A 44 -13.99 -17.76 -3.76
CA GLN A 44 -13.79 -18.84 -2.77
C GLN A 44 -12.93 -18.35 -1.59
N GLY A 45 -11.85 -17.63 -1.87
CA GLY A 45 -10.99 -17.06 -0.84
C GLY A 45 -11.75 -16.11 0.08
N PHE A 46 -12.57 -15.22 -0.47
CA PHE A 46 -13.38 -14.30 0.31
C PHE A 46 -14.49 -15.01 1.11
N ALA A 47 -15.10 -16.04 0.55
CA ALA A 47 -16.08 -16.86 1.27
C ALA A 47 -15.45 -17.55 2.49
N GLN A 48 -14.22 -18.05 2.36
CA GLN A 48 -13.48 -18.69 3.47
C GLN A 48 -13.23 -17.73 4.63
N ILE A 49 -13.02 -16.45 4.36
CA ILE A 49 -12.82 -15.44 5.40
C ILE A 49 -14.11 -14.74 5.83
N GLY A 50 -15.25 -15.21 5.33
CA GLY A 50 -16.57 -14.77 5.78
C GLY A 50 -17.14 -13.54 5.10
N PHE A 51 -16.64 -13.16 3.91
CA PHE A 51 -17.18 -12.04 3.15
C PHE A 51 -18.25 -12.49 2.15
N ALA A 52 -19.34 -11.74 2.09
CA ALA A 52 -20.34 -11.90 1.06
C ALA A 52 -19.79 -11.49 -0.33
N GLN A 53 -20.21 -12.17 -1.37
CA GLN A 53 -19.78 -11.88 -2.74
C GLN A 53 -20.03 -10.42 -3.14
N SER A 54 -21.12 -9.81 -2.70
CA SER A 54 -21.45 -8.41 -2.99
C SER A 54 -20.44 -7.41 -2.44
N LEU A 55 -19.68 -7.79 -1.40
CA LEU A 55 -18.65 -6.94 -0.81
C LEU A 55 -17.34 -6.97 -1.59
N VAL A 56 -17.07 -8.04 -2.33
CA VAL A 56 -15.80 -8.23 -3.02
C VAL A 56 -15.55 -7.10 -4.03
N VAL A 57 -16.55 -6.75 -4.84
CA VAL A 57 -16.44 -5.63 -5.80
C VAL A 57 -16.22 -4.31 -5.07
N ARG A 58 -16.97 -4.06 -4.00
CA ARG A 58 -16.83 -2.82 -3.22
C ARG A 58 -15.44 -2.67 -2.63
N LEU A 59 -14.87 -3.75 -2.11
CA LEU A 59 -13.50 -3.78 -1.60
C LEU A 59 -12.48 -3.54 -2.72
N GLY A 60 -12.69 -4.11 -3.90
CA GLY A 60 -11.85 -3.86 -5.06
C GLY A 60 -11.87 -2.40 -5.50
N ILE A 61 -13.04 -1.78 -5.56
CA ILE A 61 -13.19 -0.35 -5.90
C ILE A 61 -12.48 0.51 -4.85
N LEU A 62 -12.71 0.24 -3.56
CA LEU A 62 -12.07 0.97 -2.47
C LEU A 62 -10.54 0.86 -2.54
N GLU A 63 -10.02 -0.34 -2.75
CA GLU A 63 -8.59 -0.60 -2.89
C GLU A 63 -7.97 0.18 -4.05
N LEU A 64 -8.62 0.19 -5.21
CA LEU A 64 -8.15 0.91 -6.39
C LEU A 64 -8.21 2.43 -6.18
N ILE A 65 -9.24 2.96 -5.54
CA ILE A 65 -9.34 4.40 -5.23
C ILE A 65 -8.22 4.81 -4.28
N CYS A 66 -8.01 4.06 -3.19
CA CYS A 66 -6.94 4.35 -2.23
C CYS A 66 -5.56 4.30 -2.90
N THR A 67 -5.34 3.33 -3.78
CA THR A 67 -4.10 3.20 -4.54
C THR A 67 -3.90 4.37 -5.50
N ALA A 68 -4.95 4.81 -6.19
CA ALA A 68 -4.91 5.98 -7.07
C ALA A 68 -4.56 7.26 -6.31
N VAL A 69 -5.15 7.47 -5.14
CA VAL A 69 -4.84 8.61 -4.27
C VAL A 69 -3.36 8.58 -3.84
N TYR A 70 -2.83 7.40 -3.53
CA TYR A 70 -1.42 7.22 -3.19
C TYR A 70 -0.48 7.55 -4.37
N LEU A 71 -0.88 7.24 -5.60
CA LEU A 71 -0.08 7.49 -6.79
C LEU A 71 0.04 8.97 -7.16
N ILE A 72 -0.92 9.80 -6.76
CA ILE A 72 -0.89 11.23 -7.02
C ILE A 72 0.08 11.89 -6.04
N PRO A 73 1.17 12.57 -6.50
CA PRO A 73 2.18 13.11 -5.59
C PRO A 73 1.65 14.06 -4.51
N ARG A 74 0.65 14.86 -4.83
CA ARG A 74 0.05 15.81 -3.87
C ARG A 74 -0.74 15.11 -2.75
N THR A 75 -1.25 13.92 -3.01
CA THR A 75 -2.12 13.17 -2.10
C THR A 75 -1.50 11.85 -1.64
N SER A 76 -0.21 11.63 -1.91
CA SER A 76 0.47 10.38 -1.55
C SER A 76 0.40 10.05 -0.06
N VAL A 77 0.57 11.04 0.81
CA VAL A 77 0.48 10.82 2.27
C VAL A 77 -0.95 10.44 2.67
N LEU A 78 -1.94 11.14 2.13
CA LEU A 78 -3.34 10.79 2.35
C LEU A 78 -3.63 9.37 1.84
N GLY A 79 -3.13 9.03 0.66
CA GLY A 79 -3.26 7.68 0.10
C GLY A 79 -2.62 6.62 0.98
N ALA A 80 -1.45 6.89 1.56
CA ALA A 80 -0.78 5.99 2.49
C ALA A 80 -1.61 5.78 3.77
N ILE A 81 -2.24 6.83 4.29
CA ILE A 81 -3.13 6.74 5.45
C ILE A 81 -4.34 5.86 5.12
N LEU A 82 -4.99 6.10 3.98
CA LEU A 82 -6.14 5.31 3.54
C LEU A 82 -5.79 3.84 3.32
N LEU A 83 -4.65 3.57 2.68
CA LEU A 83 -4.15 2.21 2.47
C LEU A 83 -3.78 1.54 3.79
N THR A 84 -3.26 2.27 4.75
CA THR A 84 -2.98 1.73 6.09
C THR A 84 -4.27 1.23 6.76
N GLY A 85 -5.34 2.00 6.67
CA GLY A 85 -6.65 1.58 7.16
C GLY A 85 -7.16 0.34 6.44
N TYR A 86 -7.09 0.32 5.12
CA TYR A 86 -7.50 -0.82 4.30
C TYR A 86 -6.69 -2.09 4.61
N LEU A 87 -5.36 -1.98 4.64
CA LEU A 87 -4.46 -3.10 4.90
C LEU A 87 -4.55 -3.58 6.36
N GLY A 88 -4.78 -2.66 7.30
CA GLY A 88 -5.05 -3.00 8.70
C GLY A 88 -6.32 -3.83 8.82
N GLY A 89 -7.39 -3.44 8.13
CA GLY A 89 -8.62 -4.22 8.05
C GLY A 89 -8.40 -5.61 7.45
N ALA A 90 -7.64 -5.70 6.36
CA ALA A 90 -7.28 -6.98 5.74
C ALA A 90 -6.47 -7.87 6.71
N THR A 91 -5.53 -7.29 7.43
CA THR A 91 -4.72 -8.00 8.42
C THR A 91 -5.60 -8.64 9.51
N VAL A 92 -6.49 -7.85 10.11
CA VAL A 92 -7.42 -8.33 11.16
C VAL A 92 -8.36 -9.40 10.60
N THR A 93 -8.83 -9.23 9.38
CA THR A 93 -9.73 -10.20 8.73
C THR A 93 -9.07 -11.56 8.59
N HIS A 94 -7.81 -11.62 8.16
CA HIS A 94 -7.07 -12.88 8.07
C HIS A 94 -6.74 -13.45 9.46
N LEU A 95 -6.31 -12.62 10.40
CA LEU A 95 -6.04 -13.06 11.77
C LEU A 95 -7.27 -13.67 12.46
N ARG A 96 -8.43 -13.12 12.23
CA ARG A 96 -9.69 -13.60 12.81
C ARG A 96 -9.97 -15.07 12.50
N VAL A 97 -9.56 -15.53 11.32
CA VAL A 97 -9.75 -16.92 10.88
C VAL A 97 -8.46 -17.74 10.94
N SER A 98 -7.44 -17.23 11.63
CA SER A 98 -6.12 -17.87 11.77
C SER A 98 -5.43 -18.16 10.43
N ASP A 99 -5.67 -17.32 9.44
CA ASP A 99 -5.06 -17.44 8.10
C ASP A 99 -3.67 -16.79 8.13
N PRO A 100 -2.59 -17.52 7.78
CA PRO A 100 -1.23 -16.97 7.77
C PRO A 100 -1.02 -15.87 6.72
N LYS A 101 -1.94 -15.68 5.79
CA LYS A 101 -1.88 -14.60 4.79
C LYS A 101 -1.99 -13.20 5.38
N PHE A 102 -2.26 -13.05 6.68
CA PHE A 102 -2.26 -11.74 7.35
C PHE A 102 -0.92 -11.01 7.21
N VAL A 103 0.17 -11.72 6.99
CA VAL A 103 1.52 -11.15 6.81
C VAL A 103 1.60 -10.29 5.54
N ALA A 104 0.91 -10.67 4.48
CA ALA A 104 0.97 -9.94 3.20
C ALA A 104 0.54 -8.48 3.30
N PRO A 105 -0.62 -8.12 3.87
CA PRO A 105 -0.99 -6.71 4.02
C PRO A 105 -0.05 -5.93 4.93
N VAL A 106 0.55 -6.55 5.94
CA VAL A 106 1.56 -5.90 6.80
C VAL A 106 2.80 -5.53 5.98
N ILE A 107 3.32 -6.46 5.19
CA ILE A 107 4.48 -6.22 4.31
C ILE A 107 4.18 -5.12 3.30
N LEU A 108 3.00 -5.13 2.68
CA LEU A 108 2.58 -4.09 1.75
C LEU A 108 2.55 -2.72 2.42
N GLY A 109 2.05 -2.63 3.64
CA GLY A 109 2.04 -1.39 4.42
C GLY A 109 3.44 -0.86 4.69
N VAL A 110 4.37 -1.73 5.04
CA VAL A 110 5.77 -1.36 5.26
C VAL A 110 6.39 -0.79 3.97
N PHE A 111 6.16 -1.41 2.82
CA PHE A 111 6.67 -0.91 1.53
C PHE A 111 6.03 0.42 1.13
N ILE A 112 4.73 0.61 1.36
CA ILE A 112 4.02 1.86 1.07
C ILE A 112 4.64 3.02 1.84
N TRP A 113 4.80 2.87 3.15
CA TRP A 113 5.41 3.90 3.99
C TRP A 113 6.90 4.03 3.76
N GLY A 114 7.61 2.93 3.50
CA GLY A 114 9.04 2.95 3.19
C GLY A 114 9.35 3.74 1.93
N GLY A 115 8.61 3.52 0.84
CA GLY A 115 8.76 4.28 -0.39
C GLY A 115 8.49 5.77 -0.19
N LEU A 116 7.44 6.10 0.54
CA LEU A 116 7.09 7.49 0.84
C LEU A 116 8.12 8.16 1.75
N PHE A 117 8.63 7.43 2.75
CA PHE A 117 9.67 7.90 3.66
C PHE A 117 10.93 8.35 2.92
N PHE A 118 11.34 7.64 1.88
CA PHE A 118 12.53 7.99 1.11
C PHE A 118 12.37 9.25 0.26
N ARG A 119 11.15 9.57 -0.21
CA ARG A 119 10.94 10.72 -1.09
C ARG A 119 10.32 11.95 -0.41
N GLU A 120 9.75 11.79 0.79
CA GLU A 120 9.10 12.89 1.50
C GLU A 120 9.92 13.30 2.75
N SER A 121 10.61 14.43 2.63
CA SER A 121 11.47 14.92 3.71
C SER A 121 10.71 15.31 4.97
N ARG A 122 9.50 15.83 4.82
CA ARG A 122 8.63 16.21 5.97
C ARG A 122 8.23 14.99 6.79
N LEU A 123 8.02 13.86 6.12
CA LEU A 123 7.69 12.60 6.79
C LEU A 123 8.85 12.11 7.64
N ARG A 124 10.09 12.24 7.15
CA ARG A 124 11.29 11.88 7.91
C ARG A 124 11.47 12.70 9.19
N ALA A 125 10.96 13.92 9.21
CA ALA A 125 10.99 14.76 10.40
C ALA A 125 9.98 14.33 11.48
N LEU A 126 8.97 13.55 11.11
CA LEU A 126 7.88 13.13 11.99
C LEU A 126 8.00 11.67 12.43
N ILE A 127 8.58 10.83 11.62
CA ILE A 127 8.65 9.38 11.82
C ILE A 127 10.11 8.89 11.85
N PRO A 128 10.48 7.97 12.78
CA PRO A 128 9.65 7.38 13.86
C PRO A 128 9.46 8.30 15.05
N LEU A 129 10.32 9.29 15.23
CA LEU A 129 10.26 10.23 16.34
C LEU A 129 10.26 11.66 15.78
N LYS A 130 9.31 12.45 16.26
CA LYS A 130 9.26 13.87 15.92
C LYS A 130 10.55 14.55 16.35
N ARG A 131 11.18 15.23 15.42
CA ARG A 131 12.36 16.07 15.68
C ARG A 131 11.91 17.52 15.71
N ASP A 132 12.22 18.17 16.84
CA ASP A 132 11.94 19.60 17.04
C ASP A 132 12.91 20.46 16.24
#